data_063ce0d23e98e96161a5b4a43fb4a3aa
#
_entry.id   063ce0d23e98e96161a5b4a43fb4a3aa
#
_cell.length_a   1.000
_cell.length_b   1.000
_cell.length_c   1.000
_cell.angle_alpha   90.00
_cell.angle_beta   90.00
_cell.angle_gamma   90.00
#
_symmetry.space_group_name_H-M   'P 1'
#
loop_
_entity.id
_entity.type
_entity.pdbx_description
1 polymer ?
#
loop_
_entity_poly.entity_id
_entity_poly.type
_entity_poly.pdbx_seq_one_letter_code
_entity_poly.pdbx_strand_id
1 'polypeptide(L)'
;MFATFVFISFNRSIDDPGLSIESALKLPREITLVDSIQAACADADYISLNIPYIKGEGGTHGIIGADIIDNCKSDAVFLNFARGELVDSEAMKAFLDRGDGRYVTDFPDDLCWDHKNAVVLPHLGASTEEAEDAAASMAADTIKDFLEHGTIKNSVNFPETSLPEREGKTVRFTIVNENHPGLLAGITEAFAKSGLNIVQQVNHSRGPVAYNVLDIDTTNHDNVLDFKNVQEEITMLEGVLSSRIIYGEPGTGFAKNLGGDYFV
;
A
#
# COMPACT_ATOMS: atom_id res chain seq x y z
N MET A 1 -29.59 -21.71 15.89
CA MET A 1 -28.20 -22.12 15.87
C MET A 1 -27.41 -20.92 15.33
N PHE A 2 -26.50 -20.34 16.10
CA PHE A 2 -25.66 -19.22 15.62
C PHE A 2 -24.39 -19.83 15.02
N ALA A 3 -24.06 -19.46 13.80
CA ALA A 3 -22.82 -19.90 13.17
C ALA A 3 -21.64 -19.04 13.69
N THR A 4 -20.53 -19.68 14.03
CA THR A 4 -19.32 -18.99 14.46
C THR A 4 -18.44 -18.71 13.25
N PHE A 5 -18.20 -17.42 12.97
CA PHE A 5 -17.29 -16.96 11.92
C PHE A 5 -15.96 -16.57 12.52
N VAL A 6 -14.89 -17.01 11.93
CA VAL A 6 -13.53 -16.62 12.28
C VAL A 6 -12.87 -15.94 11.09
N PHE A 7 -12.27 -14.79 11.35
CA PHE A 7 -11.44 -14.07 10.38
C PHE A 7 -10.00 -14.14 10.84
N ILE A 8 -9.17 -14.86 10.10
CA ILE A 8 -7.74 -14.91 10.37
C ILE A 8 -7.12 -13.68 9.70
N SER A 9 -6.72 -12.71 10.52
CA SER A 9 -6.03 -11.50 10.08
C SER A 9 -4.86 -11.24 11.00
N PHE A 10 -3.67 -11.01 10.43
CA PHE A 10 -2.51 -10.59 11.22
C PHE A 10 -2.35 -9.08 11.20
N ASN A 11 -2.26 -8.50 12.38
CA ASN A 11 -1.73 -7.15 12.52
C ASN A 11 -0.20 -7.27 12.63
N ARG A 12 0.49 -7.28 11.48
CA ARG A 12 1.96 -7.25 11.44
C ARG A 12 2.41 -5.86 11.09
N SER A 13 3.01 -5.20 12.08
CA SER A 13 3.75 -3.94 11.96
C SER A 13 2.96 -2.66 11.65
N ILE A 14 3.57 -1.57 12.01
CA ILE A 14 3.14 -0.17 11.81
C ILE A 14 2.87 0.17 10.32
N ASP A 15 3.35 -0.66 9.38
CA ASP A 15 3.29 -0.40 7.94
C ASP A 15 2.17 -1.16 7.19
N ASP A 16 1.43 -2.04 7.86
CA ASP A 16 0.27 -2.71 7.26
C ASP A 16 -1.01 -2.20 7.94
N PRO A 17 -1.86 -1.44 7.21
CA PRO A 17 -3.11 -0.92 7.74
C PRO A 17 -4.21 -1.99 7.86
N GLY A 18 -3.86 -3.25 8.13
CA GLY A 18 -4.82 -4.29 8.47
C GLY A 18 -5.84 -3.76 9.47
N LEU A 19 -6.98 -4.40 9.60
CA LEU A 19 -8.05 -3.95 10.51
C LEU A 19 -7.46 -3.76 11.91
N SER A 20 -7.30 -2.52 12.33
CA SER A 20 -6.78 -2.21 13.66
C SER A 20 -7.72 -2.79 14.74
N ILE A 21 -7.18 -3.14 15.90
CA ILE A 21 -8.00 -3.59 17.04
C ILE A 21 -9.11 -2.58 17.32
N GLU A 22 -8.80 -1.28 17.23
CA GLU A 22 -9.78 -0.20 17.42
C GLU A 22 -10.89 -0.24 16.35
N SER A 23 -10.56 -0.52 15.11
CA SER A 23 -11.55 -0.66 14.03
C SER A 23 -12.36 -1.94 14.18
N ALA A 24 -11.74 -3.04 14.61
CA ALA A 24 -12.44 -4.29 14.91
C ALA A 24 -13.45 -4.12 16.05
N LEU A 25 -13.09 -3.37 17.09
CA LEU A 25 -13.99 -3.07 18.22
C LEU A 25 -15.18 -2.16 17.86
N LYS A 26 -15.13 -1.48 16.70
CA LYS A 26 -16.24 -0.67 16.17
C LYS A 26 -17.24 -1.49 15.33
N LEU A 27 -16.98 -2.76 15.08
CA LEU A 27 -17.91 -3.62 14.36
C LEU A 27 -19.19 -3.85 15.20
N PRO A 28 -20.36 -3.95 14.57
CA PRO A 28 -21.66 -4.00 15.29
C PRO A 28 -21.94 -5.36 15.96
N ARG A 29 -20.96 -6.26 16.02
CA ARG A 29 -21.05 -7.61 16.62
C ARG A 29 -19.97 -7.79 17.67
N GLU A 30 -20.27 -8.67 18.64
CA GLU A 30 -19.29 -9.09 19.62
C GLU A 30 -18.13 -9.85 18.95
N ILE A 31 -16.90 -9.38 19.19
CA ILE A 31 -15.66 -9.94 18.63
C ILE A 31 -14.83 -10.46 19.78
N THR A 32 -14.41 -11.70 19.68
CA THR A 32 -13.46 -12.32 20.60
C THR A 32 -12.09 -12.37 19.94
N LEU A 33 -11.09 -11.79 20.58
CA LEU A 33 -9.68 -11.92 20.19
C LEU A 33 -9.08 -13.16 20.84
N VAL A 34 -8.30 -13.91 20.07
CA VAL A 34 -7.61 -15.13 20.54
C VAL A 34 -6.13 -15.08 20.17
N ASP A 35 -5.30 -15.80 20.90
CA ASP A 35 -3.84 -15.70 20.82
C ASP A 35 -3.23 -16.62 19.74
N SER A 36 -4.01 -17.50 19.13
CA SER A 36 -3.50 -18.41 18.11
C SER A 36 -4.54 -18.77 17.05
N ILE A 37 -4.06 -19.14 15.85
CA ILE A 37 -4.91 -19.63 14.78
C ILE A 37 -5.66 -20.91 15.20
N GLN A 38 -4.98 -21.82 15.92
CA GLN A 38 -5.59 -23.04 16.43
C GLN A 38 -6.79 -22.72 17.33
N ALA A 39 -6.62 -21.81 18.28
CA ALA A 39 -7.70 -21.41 19.18
C ALA A 39 -8.84 -20.73 18.44
N ALA A 40 -8.53 -19.94 17.38
CA ALA A 40 -9.52 -19.31 16.55
C ALA A 40 -10.39 -20.36 15.81
N CYS A 41 -9.74 -21.38 15.24
CA CYS A 41 -10.38 -22.34 14.34
C CYS A 41 -11.13 -23.48 15.05
N ALA A 42 -10.80 -23.77 16.32
CA ALA A 42 -11.27 -24.98 17.00
C ALA A 42 -12.81 -25.14 17.02
N ASP A 43 -13.54 -24.07 17.28
CA ASP A 43 -15.01 -24.07 17.37
C ASP A 43 -15.70 -23.33 16.22
N ALA A 44 -14.94 -22.99 15.17
CA ALA A 44 -15.47 -22.22 14.05
C ALA A 44 -16.29 -23.07 13.07
N ASP A 45 -17.43 -22.56 12.62
CA ASP A 45 -18.22 -23.12 11.53
C ASP A 45 -17.71 -22.63 10.17
N TYR A 46 -17.23 -21.36 10.10
CA TYR A 46 -16.67 -20.72 8.91
C TYR A 46 -15.34 -20.08 9.25
N ILE A 47 -14.32 -20.39 8.45
CA ILE A 47 -12.95 -19.90 8.62
C ILE A 47 -12.56 -19.13 7.36
N SER A 48 -12.44 -17.81 7.45
CA SER A 48 -12.05 -16.94 6.34
C SER A 48 -10.60 -16.48 6.47
N LEU A 49 -9.81 -16.73 5.44
CA LEU A 49 -8.39 -16.35 5.39
C LEU A 49 -8.27 -14.94 4.80
N ASN A 50 -7.68 -14.01 5.56
CA ASN A 50 -7.49 -12.61 5.19
C ASN A 50 -6.07 -12.14 5.55
N ILE A 51 -5.08 -12.99 5.29
CA ILE A 51 -3.68 -12.73 5.59
C ILE A 51 -2.85 -12.66 4.32
N PRO A 52 -1.79 -11.84 4.27
CA PRO A 52 -0.90 -11.80 3.13
C PRO A 52 -0.04 -13.06 3.04
N TYR A 53 0.35 -13.43 1.81
CA TYR A 53 1.38 -14.44 1.61
C TYR A 53 2.77 -13.81 1.81
N ILE A 54 3.51 -14.34 2.77
CA ILE A 54 4.87 -13.91 3.11
C ILE A 54 5.80 -15.10 2.90
N LYS A 55 6.81 -14.92 2.03
CA LYS A 55 7.84 -15.94 1.76
C LYS A 55 8.92 -15.97 2.84
N GLY A 56 9.54 -17.15 3.00
CA GLY A 56 10.71 -17.34 3.84
C GLY A 56 10.41 -17.82 5.25
N GLU A 57 11.45 -17.85 6.08
CA GLU A 57 11.37 -18.32 7.46
C GLU A 57 10.43 -17.43 8.30
N GLY A 58 9.50 -18.04 9.01
CA GLY A 58 8.44 -17.33 9.73
C GLY A 58 7.39 -16.69 8.81
N GLY A 59 7.36 -17.07 7.52
CA GLY A 59 6.33 -16.66 6.56
C GLY A 59 4.97 -17.31 6.78
N THR A 60 4.08 -17.15 5.81
CA THR A 60 2.70 -17.65 5.88
C THR A 60 2.42 -18.79 4.89
N HIS A 61 3.46 -19.35 4.26
CA HIS A 61 3.32 -20.51 3.38
C HIS A 61 2.82 -21.73 4.16
N GLY A 62 1.72 -22.35 3.71
CA GLY A 62 1.15 -23.52 4.35
C GLY A 62 0.73 -23.31 5.81
N ILE A 63 0.47 -22.06 6.21
CA ILE A 63 0.14 -21.73 7.61
C ILE A 63 -1.15 -22.44 8.08
N ILE A 64 -2.04 -22.75 7.16
CA ILE A 64 -3.21 -23.58 7.38
C ILE A 64 -2.83 -25.01 6.98
N GLY A 65 -2.08 -25.65 7.85
CA GLY A 65 -1.61 -27.01 7.71
C GLY A 65 -2.43 -28.02 8.54
N ALA A 66 -1.94 -29.25 8.60
CA ALA A 66 -2.63 -30.35 9.28
C ALA A 66 -2.84 -30.07 10.78
N ASP A 67 -1.91 -29.38 11.43
CA ASP A 67 -1.99 -28.99 12.83
C ASP A 67 -3.15 -28.04 13.16
N ILE A 68 -3.52 -27.18 12.19
CA ILE A 68 -4.71 -26.31 12.29
C ILE A 68 -5.96 -27.11 11.93
N ILE A 69 -5.93 -27.75 10.77
CA ILE A 69 -7.10 -28.42 10.15
C ILE A 69 -7.62 -29.57 11.03
N ASP A 70 -6.71 -30.30 11.67
CA ASP A 70 -7.08 -31.43 12.55
C ASP A 70 -7.77 -31.00 13.85
N ASN A 71 -7.60 -29.73 14.23
CA ASN A 71 -8.27 -29.13 15.39
C ASN A 71 -9.60 -28.47 15.07
N CYS A 72 -9.96 -28.33 13.78
CA CYS A 72 -11.22 -27.73 13.36
C CYS A 72 -12.39 -28.71 13.49
N LYS A 73 -13.60 -28.19 13.45
CA LYS A 73 -14.81 -29.03 13.30
C LYS A 73 -14.74 -29.81 11.99
N SER A 74 -15.21 -31.04 12.00
CA SER A 74 -15.21 -31.91 10.82
C SER A 74 -16.07 -31.40 9.66
N ASP A 75 -17.04 -30.54 9.96
CA ASP A 75 -17.98 -29.89 9.04
C ASP A 75 -17.66 -28.39 8.80
N ALA A 76 -16.50 -27.91 9.25
CA ALA A 76 -16.09 -26.52 9.04
C ALA A 76 -16.00 -26.18 7.54
N VAL A 77 -16.26 -24.90 7.23
CA VAL A 77 -16.15 -24.34 5.88
C VAL A 77 -14.97 -23.38 5.83
N PHE A 78 -13.94 -23.74 5.08
CA PHE A 78 -12.81 -22.85 4.81
C PHE A 78 -13.09 -21.97 3.60
N LEU A 79 -12.84 -20.66 3.74
CA LEU A 79 -13.00 -19.64 2.70
C LEU A 79 -11.63 -19.01 2.45
N ASN A 80 -11.03 -19.26 1.29
CA ASN A 80 -9.74 -18.71 0.92
C ASN A 80 -9.83 -17.88 -0.35
N PHE A 81 -9.99 -16.58 -0.19
CA PHE A 81 -9.92 -15.58 -1.24
C PHE A 81 -8.68 -14.68 -1.09
N ALA A 82 -7.72 -15.09 -0.24
CA ALA A 82 -6.50 -14.34 0.00
C ALA A 82 -5.35 -14.77 -0.91
N ARG A 83 -4.78 -15.98 -0.68
CA ARG A 83 -3.72 -16.56 -1.51
C ARG A 83 -3.75 -18.08 -1.38
N GLY A 84 -3.55 -18.80 -2.51
CA GLY A 84 -3.54 -20.28 -2.54
C GLY A 84 -2.49 -20.88 -1.62
N GLU A 85 -1.31 -20.31 -1.61
CA GLU A 85 -0.14 -20.80 -0.86
C GLU A 85 -0.29 -20.75 0.68
N LEU A 86 -1.36 -20.16 1.19
CA LEU A 86 -1.65 -20.14 2.63
C LEU A 86 -2.11 -21.47 3.17
N VAL A 87 -2.69 -22.33 2.31
CA VAL A 87 -3.27 -23.61 2.67
C VAL A 87 -2.36 -24.73 2.20
N ASP A 88 -2.07 -25.69 3.07
CA ASP A 88 -1.43 -26.93 2.69
C ASP A 88 -2.44 -27.82 1.94
N SER A 89 -2.18 -28.07 0.66
CA SER A 89 -3.10 -28.76 -0.24
C SER A 89 -3.36 -30.22 0.17
N GLU A 90 -2.34 -30.92 0.67
CA GLU A 90 -2.48 -32.32 1.11
C GLU A 90 -3.32 -32.40 2.40
N ALA A 91 -3.08 -31.50 3.34
CA ALA A 91 -3.87 -31.42 4.57
C ALA A 91 -5.33 -31.05 4.28
N MET A 92 -5.57 -30.11 3.36
CA MET A 92 -6.92 -29.71 2.96
C MET A 92 -7.63 -30.86 2.24
N LYS A 93 -6.96 -31.55 1.32
CA LYS A 93 -7.53 -32.72 0.66
C LYS A 93 -7.91 -33.80 1.66
N ALA A 94 -7.01 -34.12 2.62
CA ALA A 94 -7.30 -35.08 3.67
C ALA A 94 -8.51 -34.68 4.52
N PHE A 95 -8.69 -33.40 4.79
CA PHE A 95 -9.87 -32.86 5.48
C PHE A 95 -11.16 -33.09 4.67
N LEU A 96 -11.14 -32.75 3.39
CA LEU A 96 -12.29 -32.94 2.50
C LEU A 96 -12.67 -34.40 2.31
N ASP A 97 -11.69 -35.29 2.28
CA ASP A 97 -11.91 -36.77 2.19
C ASP A 97 -12.60 -37.34 3.43
N ARG A 98 -12.57 -36.67 4.59
CA ARG A 98 -13.31 -37.06 5.80
C ARG A 98 -14.82 -36.91 5.67
N GLY A 99 -15.31 -36.08 4.74
CA GLY A 99 -16.66 -36.12 4.20
C GLY A 99 -17.60 -34.95 4.44
N ASP A 100 -17.48 -34.20 5.54
CA ASP A 100 -18.48 -33.17 5.91
C ASP A 100 -17.96 -31.72 5.72
N GLY A 101 -16.65 -31.53 5.78
CA GLY A 101 -16.02 -30.22 5.61
C GLY A 101 -16.06 -29.71 4.17
N ARG A 102 -15.90 -28.39 3.99
CA ARG A 102 -15.90 -27.75 2.67
C ARG A 102 -14.75 -26.77 2.53
N TYR A 103 -14.26 -26.63 1.30
CA TYR A 103 -13.28 -25.62 0.92
C TYR A 103 -13.79 -24.80 -0.26
N VAL A 104 -13.87 -23.49 -0.06
CA VAL A 104 -14.28 -22.53 -1.09
C VAL A 104 -13.10 -21.60 -1.36
N THR A 105 -12.66 -21.56 -2.60
CA THR A 105 -11.48 -20.77 -2.99
C THR A 105 -11.60 -20.27 -4.43
N ASP A 106 -10.88 -19.22 -4.76
CA ASP A 106 -10.66 -18.78 -6.14
C ASP A 106 -9.22 -19.03 -6.63
N PHE A 107 -8.48 -19.91 -5.91
CA PHE A 107 -7.16 -20.38 -6.29
C PHE A 107 -7.26 -21.88 -6.64
N PRO A 108 -7.22 -22.25 -7.94
CA PRO A 108 -7.23 -23.65 -8.36
C PRO A 108 -6.01 -24.37 -7.80
N ASP A 109 -6.25 -25.58 -7.30
CA ASP A 109 -5.25 -26.45 -6.70
C ASP A 109 -5.46 -27.87 -7.25
N ASP A 110 -4.38 -28.49 -7.75
CA ASP A 110 -4.44 -29.79 -8.44
C ASP A 110 -5.00 -30.94 -7.56
N LEU A 111 -4.93 -30.82 -6.23
CA LEU A 111 -5.42 -31.83 -5.31
C LEU A 111 -6.88 -31.65 -4.90
N CYS A 112 -7.38 -30.41 -4.95
CA CYS A 112 -8.71 -30.09 -4.41
C CYS A 112 -9.70 -29.62 -5.48
N TRP A 113 -9.25 -29.22 -6.68
CA TRP A 113 -10.07 -28.48 -7.64
C TRP A 113 -11.30 -29.24 -8.15
N ASP A 114 -11.27 -30.59 -8.23
CA ASP A 114 -12.37 -31.45 -8.66
C ASP A 114 -13.01 -32.23 -7.50
N HIS A 115 -12.62 -31.93 -6.25
CA HIS A 115 -13.19 -32.61 -5.10
C HIS A 115 -14.66 -32.21 -4.86
N LYS A 116 -15.55 -33.18 -4.59
CA LYS A 116 -17.01 -32.94 -4.41
C LYS A 116 -17.37 -31.93 -3.32
N ASN A 117 -16.51 -31.75 -2.33
CA ASN A 117 -16.67 -30.80 -1.21
C ASN A 117 -15.84 -29.53 -1.40
N ALA A 118 -15.14 -29.35 -2.52
CA ALA A 118 -14.48 -28.11 -2.89
C ALA A 118 -15.36 -27.31 -3.87
N VAL A 119 -15.36 -26.00 -3.70
CA VAL A 119 -15.93 -25.04 -4.65
C VAL A 119 -14.82 -24.13 -5.11
N VAL A 120 -14.37 -24.34 -6.33
CA VAL A 120 -13.31 -23.52 -6.93
C VAL A 120 -13.95 -22.54 -7.88
N LEU A 121 -13.76 -21.25 -7.59
CA LEU A 121 -14.27 -20.14 -8.37
C LEU A 121 -13.16 -19.57 -9.27
N PRO A 122 -13.48 -18.93 -10.38
CA PRO A 122 -12.51 -18.16 -11.12
C PRO A 122 -12.04 -16.95 -10.28
N HIS A 123 -10.75 -16.62 -10.34
CA HIS A 123 -10.14 -15.52 -9.59
C HIS A 123 -10.49 -14.18 -10.24
N LEU A 124 -11.72 -13.70 -10.04
CA LEU A 124 -12.30 -12.53 -10.69
C LEU A 124 -12.66 -11.40 -9.72
N GLY A 125 -12.21 -11.44 -8.47
CA GLY A 125 -12.59 -10.45 -7.46
C GLY A 125 -12.22 -9.00 -7.82
N ALA A 126 -11.14 -8.82 -8.60
CA ALA A 126 -10.70 -7.52 -9.11
C ALA A 126 -10.95 -7.33 -10.62
N SER A 127 -11.67 -8.25 -11.28
CA SER A 127 -11.87 -8.28 -12.73
C SER A 127 -13.35 -8.12 -13.11
N THR A 128 -14.11 -7.42 -12.29
CA THR A 128 -15.44 -6.93 -12.68
C THR A 128 -15.31 -5.59 -13.39
N GLU A 129 -16.27 -5.22 -14.24
CA GLU A 129 -16.27 -3.95 -14.95
C GLU A 129 -16.14 -2.76 -13.97
N GLU A 130 -16.88 -2.79 -12.87
CA GLU A 130 -16.82 -1.74 -11.85
C GLU A 130 -15.47 -1.68 -11.13
N ALA A 131 -14.82 -2.82 -10.89
CA ALA A 131 -13.51 -2.88 -10.24
C ALA A 131 -12.42 -2.35 -11.17
N GLU A 132 -12.47 -2.69 -12.46
CA GLU A 132 -11.53 -2.21 -13.47
C GLU A 132 -11.66 -0.69 -13.70
N ASP A 133 -12.89 -0.18 -13.83
CA ASP A 133 -13.16 1.25 -13.95
C ASP A 133 -12.71 2.03 -12.72
N ALA A 134 -12.99 1.52 -11.52
CA ALA A 134 -12.56 2.14 -10.28
C ALA A 134 -11.02 2.13 -10.14
N ALA A 135 -10.36 1.03 -10.51
CA ALA A 135 -8.91 0.92 -10.49
C ALA A 135 -8.24 1.87 -11.50
N ALA A 136 -8.79 1.97 -12.72
CA ALA A 136 -8.29 2.87 -13.75
C ALA A 136 -8.44 4.35 -13.32
N SER A 137 -9.60 4.71 -12.79
CA SER A 137 -9.86 6.06 -12.27
C SER A 137 -8.92 6.41 -11.11
N MET A 138 -8.76 5.50 -10.14
CA MET A 138 -7.86 5.70 -9.01
C MET A 138 -6.40 5.81 -9.46
N ALA A 139 -5.96 5.01 -10.43
CA ALA A 139 -4.61 5.09 -10.98
C ALA A 139 -4.38 6.43 -11.69
N ALA A 140 -5.35 6.90 -12.50
CA ALA A 140 -5.28 8.18 -13.18
C ALA A 140 -5.19 9.35 -12.17
N ASP A 141 -6.03 9.35 -11.14
CA ASP A 141 -6.00 10.37 -10.08
C ASP A 141 -4.70 10.34 -9.29
N THR A 142 -4.16 9.14 -8.99
CA THR A 142 -2.88 8.98 -8.31
C THR A 142 -1.73 9.56 -9.13
N ILE A 143 -1.69 9.27 -10.44
CA ILE A 143 -0.67 9.80 -11.36
C ILE A 143 -0.82 11.32 -11.49
N LYS A 144 -2.03 11.83 -11.66
CA LYS A 144 -2.33 13.25 -11.75
C LYS A 144 -1.82 13.99 -10.50
N ASP A 145 -2.16 13.53 -9.32
CA ASP A 145 -1.71 14.14 -8.06
C ASP A 145 -0.19 14.12 -7.91
N PHE A 146 0.47 13.04 -8.34
CA PHE A 146 1.93 12.98 -8.37
C PHE A 146 2.52 13.99 -9.36
N LEU A 147 1.96 14.08 -10.55
CA LEU A 147 2.49 14.96 -11.61
C LEU A 147 2.23 16.45 -11.31
N GLU A 148 1.05 16.79 -10.84
CA GLU A 148 0.64 18.18 -10.63
C GLU A 148 1.03 18.73 -9.25
N HIS A 149 1.03 17.88 -8.22
CA HIS A 149 1.21 18.29 -6.83
C HIS A 149 2.43 17.65 -6.15
N GLY A 150 3.07 16.66 -6.77
CA GLY A 150 4.14 15.90 -6.12
C GLY A 150 3.65 15.02 -4.97
N THR A 151 2.34 14.79 -4.88
CA THR A 151 1.72 13.96 -3.84
C THR A 151 2.01 12.50 -4.12
N ILE A 152 2.45 11.77 -3.10
CA ILE A 152 2.57 10.31 -3.14
C ILE A 152 1.45 9.71 -2.30
N LYS A 153 0.58 8.95 -2.95
CA LYS A 153 -0.47 8.14 -2.35
C LYS A 153 -0.54 6.77 -3.05
N ASN A 154 -1.06 5.77 -2.38
CA ASN A 154 -1.21 4.40 -2.92
C ASN A 154 0.12 3.78 -3.41
N SER A 155 1.26 4.21 -2.88
CA SER A 155 2.57 3.71 -3.28
C SER A 155 3.00 2.53 -2.41
N VAL A 156 3.54 1.47 -3.05
CA VAL A 156 4.05 0.29 -2.34
C VAL A 156 5.48 0.47 -1.82
N ASN A 157 6.25 1.39 -2.39
CA ASN A 157 7.68 1.57 -2.11
C ASN A 157 8.05 2.94 -1.56
N PHE A 158 7.20 3.95 -1.72
CA PHE A 158 7.41 5.28 -1.15
C PHE A 158 6.51 5.51 0.07
N PRO A 159 6.91 6.37 1.00
CA PRO A 159 6.04 6.83 2.08
C PRO A 159 4.91 7.70 1.52
N GLU A 160 3.73 7.58 2.09
CA GLU A 160 2.64 8.49 1.77
C GLU A 160 3.03 9.92 2.16
N THR A 161 2.95 10.84 1.20
CA THR A 161 3.46 12.20 1.36
C THR A 161 2.62 13.18 0.58
N SER A 162 2.11 14.19 1.25
CA SER A 162 1.40 15.30 0.63
C SER A 162 1.73 16.62 1.33
N LEU A 163 1.78 17.70 0.56
CA LEU A 163 1.66 19.07 1.07
C LEU A 163 0.29 19.62 0.69
N PRO A 164 -0.24 20.61 1.42
CA PRO A 164 -1.39 21.37 1.00
C PRO A 164 -1.24 21.88 -0.45
N GLU A 165 -2.35 22.27 -1.05
CA GLU A 165 -2.35 22.88 -2.37
C GLU A 165 -1.36 24.05 -2.40
N ARG A 166 -0.60 24.12 -3.49
CA ARG A 166 0.44 25.14 -3.66
C ARG A 166 -0.20 26.51 -3.80
N GLU A 167 0.27 27.48 -3.02
CA GLU A 167 -0.16 28.87 -3.14
C GLU A 167 0.38 29.51 -4.42
N GLY A 168 -0.32 30.51 -4.95
CA GLY A 168 0.17 31.34 -6.05
C GLY A 168 1.52 31.99 -5.72
N LYS A 169 2.37 32.21 -6.70
CA LYS A 169 3.75 32.72 -6.56
C LYS A 169 4.70 31.77 -5.81
N THR A 170 4.49 30.48 -5.93
CA THR A 170 5.45 29.47 -5.49
C THR A 170 5.75 28.48 -6.60
N VAL A 171 6.93 27.87 -6.55
CA VAL A 171 7.28 26.67 -7.31
C VAL A 171 7.48 25.52 -6.34
N ARG A 172 7.12 24.33 -6.73
CA ARG A 172 7.26 23.13 -5.89
C ARG A 172 8.42 22.29 -6.38
N PHE A 173 9.33 21.96 -5.46
CA PHE A 173 10.37 20.97 -5.68
C PHE A 173 9.95 19.64 -5.07
N THR A 174 10.18 18.55 -5.81
CA THR A 174 10.08 17.20 -5.27
C THR A 174 11.43 16.52 -5.41
N ILE A 175 11.95 15.95 -4.31
CA ILE A 175 13.30 15.40 -4.26
C ILE A 175 13.24 14.02 -3.64
N VAL A 176 13.76 13.04 -4.37
CA VAL A 176 13.97 11.67 -3.88
C VAL A 176 15.43 11.52 -3.50
N ASN A 177 15.70 11.05 -2.30
CA ASN A 177 17.07 10.89 -1.80
C ASN A 177 17.20 9.68 -0.87
N GLU A 178 18.44 9.27 -0.64
CA GLU A 178 18.77 8.30 0.39
C GLU A 178 18.43 8.84 1.78
N ASN A 179 17.94 7.98 2.66
CA ASN A 179 17.57 8.36 4.02
C ASN A 179 18.78 8.27 4.97
N HIS A 180 19.63 9.29 4.97
CA HIS A 180 20.76 9.37 5.88
C HIS A 180 20.94 10.79 6.48
N PRO A 181 21.61 10.90 7.65
CA PRO A 181 21.81 12.18 8.32
C PRO A 181 22.56 13.20 7.45
N GLY A 182 22.13 14.45 7.50
CA GLY A 182 22.78 15.58 6.85
C GLY A 182 22.26 15.91 5.45
N LEU A 183 21.64 14.96 4.74
CA LEU A 183 21.23 15.19 3.35
C LEU A 183 20.11 16.24 3.23
N LEU A 184 19.12 16.19 4.13
CA LEU A 184 18.08 17.23 4.18
C LEU A 184 18.69 18.61 4.45
N ALA A 185 19.70 18.70 5.30
CA ALA A 185 20.40 19.96 5.56
C ALA A 185 21.11 20.48 4.30
N GLY A 186 21.79 19.62 3.53
CA GLY A 186 22.41 19.98 2.25
C GLY A 186 21.39 20.47 1.21
N ILE A 187 20.24 19.83 1.12
CA ILE A 187 19.14 20.25 0.24
C ILE A 187 18.65 21.66 0.62
N THR A 188 18.37 21.91 1.90
CA THR A 188 17.88 23.21 2.37
C THR A 188 18.95 24.30 2.27
N GLU A 189 20.23 23.95 2.43
CA GLU A 189 21.36 24.86 2.24
C GLU A 189 21.51 25.37 0.80
N ALA A 190 21.24 24.52 -0.20
CA ALA A 190 21.25 24.92 -1.61
C ALA A 190 20.23 26.02 -1.89
N PHE A 191 19.03 25.94 -1.36
CA PHE A 191 18.03 27.02 -1.45
C PHE A 191 18.50 28.29 -0.74
N ALA A 192 19.04 28.17 0.48
CA ALA A 192 19.50 29.30 1.27
C ALA A 192 20.65 30.03 0.58
N LYS A 193 21.64 29.35 0.00
CA LYS A 193 22.74 29.92 -0.76
C LYS A 193 22.27 30.74 -1.97
N SER A 194 21.20 30.32 -2.59
CA SER A 194 20.60 31.00 -3.73
C SER A 194 19.60 32.09 -3.35
N GLY A 195 19.44 32.37 -2.05
CA GLY A 195 18.52 33.40 -1.54
C GLY A 195 17.04 33.02 -1.69
N LEU A 196 16.75 31.76 -1.94
CA LEU A 196 15.38 31.23 -2.13
C LEU A 196 14.75 30.88 -0.80
N ASN A 197 13.55 31.40 -0.54
CA ASN A 197 12.81 31.13 0.70
C ASN A 197 11.90 29.94 0.58
N ILE A 198 11.98 29.01 1.53
CA ILE A 198 11.10 27.85 1.65
C ILE A 198 9.83 28.29 2.41
N VAL A 199 8.66 28.21 1.78
CA VAL A 199 7.37 28.59 2.36
C VAL A 199 6.81 27.44 3.19
N GLN A 200 6.85 26.22 2.65
CA GLN A 200 6.44 25.01 3.34
C GLN A 200 7.23 23.82 2.84
N GLN A 201 7.38 22.82 3.70
CA GLN A 201 8.06 21.59 3.33
C GLN A 201 7.51 20.40 4.11
N VAL A 202 7.67 19.21 3.51
CA VAL A 202 7.50 17.91 4.17
C VAL A 202 8.65 17.00 3.76
N ASN A 203 9.11 16.20 4.71
CA ASN A 203 10.06 15.12 4.49
C ASN A 203 9.50 13.85 5.12
N HIS A 204 9.30 12.82 4.34
CA HIS A 204 8.92 11.50 4.83
C HIS A 204 9.92 10.45 4.34
N SER A 205 10.23 9.49 5.20
CA SER A 205 11.14 8.39 4.86
C SER A 205 10.47 7.04 5.03
N ARG A 206 10.84 6.10 4.18
CA ARG A 206 10.48 4.69 4.31
C ARG A 206 11.71 3.83 4.00
N GLY A 207 12.28 3.21 5.04
CA GLY A 207 13.51 2.45 4.91
C GLY A 207 14.67 3.32 4.38
N PRO A 208 15.35 2.90 3.29
CA PRO A 208 16.52 3.60 2.78
C PRO A 208 16.20 4.84 1.94
N VAL A 209 14.93 5.15 1.67
CA VAL A 209 14.52 6.25 0.78
C VAL A 209 13.75 7.31 1.55
N ALA A 210 14.05 8.58 1.25
CA ALA A 210 13.30 9.74 1.69
C ALA A 210 12.72 10.49 0.49
N TYR A 211 11.55 11.09 0.70
CA TYR A 211 10.88 11.94 -0.25
C TYR A 211 10.61 13.31 0.38
N ASN A 212 11.04 14.35 -0.32
CA ASN A 212 10.84 15.72 0.11
C ASN A 212 9.96 16.45 -0.88
N VAL A 213 9.05 17.27 -0.38
CA VAL A 213 8.29 18.24 -1.14
C VAL A 213 8.48 19.60 -0.50
N LEU A 214 8.89 20.59 -1.28
CA LEU A 214 9.18 21.94 -0.80
C LEU A 214 8.54 22.96 -1.74
N ASP A 215 7.85 23.94 -1.19
CA ASP A 215 7.35 25.10 -1.93
C ASP A 215 8.27 26.29 -1.69
N ILE A 216 8.72 26.88 -2.78
CA ILE A 216 9.70 27.97 -2.81
C ILE A 216 9.01 29.23 -3.29
N ASP A 217 9.17 30.33 -2.55
CA ASP A 217 8.62 31.65 -2.90
C ASP A 217 9.27 32.18 -4.19
N THR A 218 8.45 32.66 -5.11
CA THR A 218 8.89 33.27 -6.39
C THR A 218 8.71 34.79 -6.42
N THR A 219 8.28 35.43 -5.32
CA THR A 219 7.87 36.84 -5.30
C THR A 219 8.98 37.80 -5.78
N ASN A 220 10.25 37.45 -5.55
CA ASN A 220 11.41 38.25 -5.92
C ASN A 220 12.30 37.57 -6.98
N HIS A 221 11.82 36.52 -7.62
CA HIS A 221 12.58 35.68 -8.54
C HIS A 221 11.76 35.45 -9.83
N ASP A 222 11.93 36.30 -10.82
CA ASP A 222 11.24 36.26 -12.10
C ASP A 222 11.97 35.39 -13.12
N ASN A 223 13.14 34.81 -12.78
CA ASN A 223 13.95 34.06 -13.71
C ASN A 223 13.89 32.54 -13.39
N VAL A 224 13.32 31.77 -14.31
CA VAL A 224 13.26 30.29 -14.26
C VAL A 224 14.63 29.65 -14.09
N LEU A 225 15.69 30.29 -14.63
CA LEU A 225 17.06 29.76 -14.57
C LEU A 225 17.57 29.64 -13.15
N ASP A 226 17.12 30.50 -12.23
CA ASP A 226 17.57 30.48 -10.83
C ASP A 226 17.11 29.13 -10.18
N PHE A 227 15.88 28.70 -10.43
CA PHE A 227 15.35 27.44 -9.90
C PHE A 227 16.01 26.22 -10.55
N LYS A 228 16.33 26.28 -11.85
CA LYS A 228 17.05 25.18 -12.53
C LYS A 228 18.48 25.03 -12.02
N ASN A 229 19.19 26.11 -11.78
CA ASN A 229 20.56 26.10 -11.21
C ASN A 229 20.55 25.43 -9.83
N VAL A 230 19.55 25.75 -8.98
CA VAL A 230 19.41 25.13 -7.66
C VAL A 230 19.02 23.66 -7.80
N GLN A 231 18.15 23.31 -8.76
CA GLN A 231 17.83 21.93 -9.04
C GLN A 231 19.07 21.10 -9.42
N GLU A 232 19.92 21.66 -10.27
CA GLU A 232 21.17 21.02 -10.68
C GLU A 232 22.12 20.84 -9.48
N GLU A 233 22.29 21.89 -8.65
CA GLU A 233 23.09 21.81 -7.43
C GLU A 233 22.58 20.70 -6.49
N ILE A 234 21.28 20.65 -6.24
CA ILE A 234 20.65 19.61 -5.42
C ILE A 234 20.87 18.22 -6.03
N THR A 235 20.73 18.08 -7.34
CA THR A 235 20.89 16.79 -8.02
C THR A 235 22.32 16.27 -7.94
N MET A 236 23.32 17.17 -7.79
CA MET A 236 24.73 16.80 -7.62
C MET A 236 25.10 16.41 -6.18
N LEU A 237 24.22 16.61 -5.20
CA LEU A 237 24.48 16.16 -3.83
C LEU A 237 24.52 14.63 -3.79
N GLU A 238 25.57 14.09 -3.15
CA GLU A 238 25.69 12.65 -2.96
C GLU A 238 24.49 12.12 -2.16
N GLY A 239 23.82 11.09 -2.69
CA GLY A 239 22.62 10.50 -2.10
C GLY A 239 21.31 11.10 -2.61
N VAL A 240 21.32 12.15 -3.45
CA VAL A 240 20.12 12.57 -4.17
C VAL A 240 19.91 11.67 -5.39
N LEU A 241 18.75 11.03 -5.49
CA LEU A 241 18.41 10.07 -6.55
C LEU A 241 17.69 10.76 -7.71
N SER A 242 16.82 11.72 -7.42
CA SER A 242 16.16 12.54 -8.45
C SER A 242 15.59 13.81 -7.86
N SER A 243 15.43 14.83 -8.71
CA SER A 243 14.70 16.04 -8.37
C SER A 243 13.82 16.48 -9.52
N ARG A 244 12.70 17.11 -9.20
CA ARG A 244 11.75 17.65 -10.16
C ARG A 244 11.18 18.96 -9.66
N ILE A 245 10.95 19.90 -10.59
CA ILE A 245 10.28 21.17 -10.32
C ILE A 245 8.89 21.14 -10.94
N ILE A 246 7.88 21.56 -10.19
CA ILE A 246 6.50 21.71 -10.62
C ILE A 246 6.22 23.22 -10.68
N TYR A 247 5.92 23.68 -11.89
CA TYR A 247 5.68 25.08 -12.23
C TYR A 247 4.19 25.36 -12.52
N GLY A 248 3.90 26.62 -12.83
CA GLY A 248 2.59 27.05 -13.28
C GLY A 248 1.59 27.24 -12.17
N GLU A 249 0.38 27.65 -12.51
CA GLU A 249 -0.71 27.80 -11.55
C GLU A 249 -1.18 26.43 -11.05
N PRO A 250 -1.48 26.29 -9.76
CA PRO A 250 -2.07 25.08 -9.20
C PRO A 250 -3.34 24.67 -9.96
N GLY A 251 -3.48 23.37 -10.24
CA GLY A 251 -4.68 22.81 -10.89
C GLY A 251 -4.82 23.08 -12.40
N THR A 252 -3.83 23.68 -13.04
CA THR A 252 -3.88 23.98 -14.50
C THR A 252 -3.50 22.81 -15.41
N GLY A 253 -3.12 21.68 -14.81
CA GLY A 253 -2.79 20.43 -15.51
C GLY A 253 -1.32 20.30 -15.90
N PHE A 254 -0.88 19.04 -16.01
CA PHE A 254 0.51 18.67 -16.30
C PHE A 254 1.01 19.18 -17.65
N ALA A 255 0.12 19.32 -18.65
CA ALA A 255 0.49 19.75 -20.00
C ALA A 255 1.10 21.16 -20.04
N LYS A 256 0.71 22.05 -19.14
CA LYS A 256 1.31 23.39 -19.02
C LYS A 256 2.72 23.38 -18.41
N ASN A 257 3.08 22.31 -17.70
CA ASN A 257 4.41 22.16 -17.08
C ASN A 257 5.47 21.57 -18.05
N LEU A 258 5.06 21.07 -19.22
CA LEU A 258 5.96 20.48 -20.22
C LEU A 258 6.34 21.41 -21.37
N GLY A 259 5.71 22.54 -21.56
CA GLY A 259 5.82 23.33 -22.77
C GLY A 259 6.03 24.82 -22.60
N GLY A 260 7.14 25.27 -22.19
CA GLY A 260 7.71 26.51 -22.66
C GLY A 260 7.40 27.84 -21.96
N ASP A 261 6.27 28.14 -21.42
CA ASP A 261 6.07 29.37 -20.61
C ASP A 261 5.88 28.99 -19.15
N TYR A 262 6.98 28.98 -18.44
CA TYR A 262 7.08 28.44 -17.06
C TYR A 262 6.54 29.40 -16.00
N PHE A 263 6.29 30.66 -16.36
CA PHE A 263 5.67 31.67 -15.51
C PHE A 263 4.59 32.40 -16.30
N VAL A 264 3.35 32.17 -15.95
CA VAL A 264 2.23 33.03 -16.30
C VAL A 264 1.59 33.50 -15.02
#